data_3c81bc684cb7055c3f0295f15c47115b
#
_entry.id   3c81bc684cb7055c3f0295f15c47115b
#
_cell.length_a   1.000
_cell.length_b   1.000
_cell.length_c   1.000
_cell.angle_alpha   90.00
_cell.angle_beta   90.00
_cell.angle_gamma   90.00
#
_symmetry.space_group_name_H-M   'P 1'
#
loop_
_entity.id
_entity.type
_entity.pdbx_description
1 polymer ?
#
loop_
_entity_poly.entity_id
_entity_poly.type
_entity_poly.pdbx_seq_one_letter_code
_entity_poly.pdbx_strand_id
1 'polypeptide(L)'
;MKAVRKQDPAGSRASILEAAQELFLDRGFAGTSMSEIAKASGVTKSLIHHHFGSKEALWGSVKRRCFEAYHQQQVQLLAGQPLTPKTAKASMRIYYEHLRDNPQVLRLMWWMLLDGDDDRSNELVAELGDLGVEQIRGLQEQGVIRADLKPESILSGFLGLIHAAFTEGWMIERRDITPDGYVDEAWQMFASAVFVDPSD
;
A
#
# COMPACT_ATOMS: atom_id res chain seq x y z
N MET A 1 26.73 -29.99 -27.89
CA MET A 1 25.27 -29.87 -27.72
C MET A 1 25.00 -29.18 -26.38
N LYS A 2 24.59 -27.90 -26.38
CA LYS A 2 24.17 -27.21 -25.14
C LYS A 2 22.79 -27.72 -24.80
N ALA A 3 22.64 -28.32 -23.60
CA ALA A 3 21.35 -28.73 -23.07
C ALA A 3 20.43 -27.50 -23.03
N VAL A 4 19.31 -27.55 -23.75
CA VAL A 4 18.21 -26.59 -23.62
C VAL A 4 17.65 -26.76 -22.21
N ARG A 5 18.00 -25.83 -21.32
CA ARG A 5 17.37 -25.77 -19.99
C ARG A 5 15.88 -25.62 -20.21
N LYS A 6 15.11 -26.63 -19.84
CA LYS A 6 13.65 -26.57 -19.79
C LYS A 6 13.29 -25.40 -18.91
N GLN A 7 12.84 -24.28 -19.51
CA GLN A 7 12.46 -23.11 -18.75
C GLN A 7 11.24 -23.50 -17.90
N ASP A 8 11.40 -23.42 -16.58
CA ASP A 8 10.28 -23.52 -15.65
C ASP A 8 9.43 -22.24 -15.78
N PRO A 9 8.19 -22.32 -16.27
CA PRO A 9 7.35 -21.13 -16.48
C PRO A 9 7.08 -20.35 -15.20
N ALA A 10 6.94 -21.05 -14.07
CA ALA A 10 6.71 -20.42 -12.77
C ALA A 10 7.95 -19.67 -12.28
N GLY A 11 9.13 -20.27 -12.41
CA GLY A 11 10.40 -19.62 -12.08
C GLY A 11 10.69 -18.42 -13.00
N SER A 12 10.32 -18.51 -14.28
CA SER A 12 10.47 -17.39 -15.21
C SER A 12 9.55 -16.21 -14.87
N ARG A 13 8.29 -16.47 -14.50
CA ARG A 13 7.36 -15.43 -14.09
C ARG A 13 7.81 -14.72 -12.81
N ALA A 14 8.33 -15.46 -11.84
CA ALA A 14 8.83 -14.90 -10.57
C ALA A 14 10.06 -14.01 -10.81
N SER A 15 11.05 -14.47 -11.60
CA SER A 15 12.25 -13.68 -11.90
C SER A 15 11.97 -12.42 -12.70
N ILE A 16 10.98 -12.45 -13.62
CA ILE A 16 10.53 -11.25 -14.32
C ILE A 16 9.94 -10.23 -13.34
N LEU A 17 9.04 -10.69 -12.45
CA LEU A 17 8.36 -9.82 -11.50
C LEU A 17 9.35 -9.19 -10.51
N GLU A 18 10.35 -9.95 -10.04
CA GLU A 18 11.41 -9.47 -9.16
C GLU A 18 12.26 -8.38 -9.85
N ALA A 19 12.77 -8.67 -11.04
CA ALA A 19 13.58 -7.71 -11.81
C ALA A 19 12.75 -6.45 -12.18
N ALA A 20 11.47 -6.61 -12.51
CA ALA A 20 10.58 -5.49 -12.79
C ALA A 20 10.35 -4.63 -11.53
N GLN A 21 10.14 -5.26 -10.39
CA GLN A 21 9.98 -4.56 -9.11
C GLN A 21 11.22 -3.72 -8.80
N GLU A 22 12.42 -4.29 -8.87
CA GLU A 22 13.66 -3.56 -8.62
C GLU A 22 13.81 -2.34 -9.54
N LEU A 23 13.61 -2.52 -10.85
CA LEU A 23 13.78 -1.46 -11.84
C LEU A 23 12.71 -0.35 -11.70
N PHE A 24 11.45 -0.73 -11.47
CA PHE A 24 10.38 0.24 -11.27
C PHE A 24 10.56 1.04 -9.97
N LEU A 25 11.01 0.41 -8.90
CA LEU A 25 11.31 1.09 -7.64
C LEU A 25 12.52 2.02 -7.76
N ASP A 26 13.50 1.69 -8.60
CA ASP A 26 14.68 2.52 -8.81
C ASP A 26 14.41 3.73 -9.71
N ARG A 27 13.61 3.57 -10.78
CA ARG A 27 13.51 4.54 -11.89
C ARG A 27 12.09 4.98 -12.26
N GLY A 28 11.08 4.49 -11.57
CA GLY A 28 9.67 4.72 -11.89
C GLY A 28 9.19 3.94 -13.11
N PHE A 29 7.90 4.08 -13.38
CA PHE A 29 7.30 3.45 -14.56
C PHE A 29 7.87 4.00 -15.86
N ALA A 30 7.92 5.33 -16.02
CA ALA A 30 8.40 5.97 -17.23
C ALA A 30 9.88 5.67 -17.53
N GLY A 31 10.72 5.62 -16.50
CA GLY A 31 12.17 5.39 -16.60
C GLY A 31 12.60 3.93 -16.83
N THR A 32 11.66 2.97 -16.87
CA THR A 32 11.95 1.54 -17.01
C THR A 32 11.48 1.01 -18.36
N SER A 33 12.28 0.20 -19.05
CA SER A 33 11.90 -0.44 -20.31
C SER A 33 11.78 -1.96 -20.19
N MET A 34 10.92 -2.58 -21.03
CA MET A 34 10.78 -4.03 -21.13
C MET A 34 12.10 -4.73 -21.54
N SER A 35 12.99 -4.02 -22.24
CA SER A 35 14.29 -4.55 -22.64
C SER A 35 15.26 -4.63 -21.47
N GLU A 36 15.24 -3.65 -20.56
CA GLU A 36 16.03 -3.67 -19.32
C GLU A 36 15.55 -4.76 -18.38
N ILE A 37 14.22 -4.92 -18.24
CA ILE A 37 13.63 -6.01 -17.45
C ILE A 37 14.04 -7.38 -18.02
N ALA A 38 14.02 -7.55 -19.34
CA ALA A 38 14.46 -8.78 -20.00
C ALA A 38 15.93 -9.09 -19.69
N LYS A 39 16.79 -8.07 -19.74
CA LYS A 39 18.22 -8.20 -19.41
C LYS A 39 18.43 -8.56 -17.94
N ALA A 40 17.72 -7.89 -17.02
CA ALA A 40 17.86 -8.09 -15.58
C ALA A 40 17.33 -9.48 -15.15
N SER A 41 16.19 -9.91 -15.69
CA SER A 41 15.58 -11.21 -15.36
C SER A 41 16.21 -12.40 -16.09
N GLY A 42 17.10 -12.16 -17.08
CA GLY A 42 17.75 -13.22 -17.85
C GLY A 42 16.82 -13.94 -18.84
N VAL A 43 15.68 -13.34 -19.19
CA VAL A 43 14.71 -13.90 -20.15
C VAL A 43 14.60 -13.05 -21.42
N THR A 44 13.91 -13.57 -22.42
CA THR A 44 13.63 -12.80 -23.64
C THR A 44 12.45 -11.82 -23.43
N LYS A 45 12.45 -10.69 -24.14
CA LYS A 45 11.35 -9.74 -24.14
C LYS A 45 10.02 -10.39 -24.57
N SER A 46 10.06 -11.34 -25.52
CA SER A 46 8.90 -12.11 -25.95
C SER A 46 8.29 -12.93 -24.81
N LEU A 47 9.13 -13.50 -23.93
CA LEU A 47 8.66 -14.27 -22.78
C LEU A 47 7.99 -13.37 -21.74
N ILE A 48 8.49 -12.14 -21.55
CA ILE A 48 7.82 -11.15 -20.68
C ILE A 48 6.43 -10.80 -21.23
N HIS A 49 6.33 -10.53 -22.54
CA HIS A 49 5.04 -10.29 -23.18
C HIS A 49 4.09 -11.49 -23.08
N HIS A 50 4.61 -12.71 -23.15
CA HIS A 50 3.82 -13.92 -22.98
C HIS A 50 3.22 -14.03 -21.56
N HIS A 51 4.00 -13.68 -20.50
CA HIS A 51 3.55 -13.79 -19.11
C HIS A 51 2.68 -12.63 -18.63
N PHE A 52 2.94 -11.43 -19.11
CA PHE A 52 2.35 -10.20 -18.56
C PHE A 52 1.61 -9.35 -19.59
N GLY A 53 1.80 -9.62 -20.89
CA GLY A 53 1.16 -8.86 -21.97
C GLY A 53 1.83 -7.53 -22.23
N SER A 54 1.74 -6.55 -21.32
CA SER A 54 2.26 -5.20 -21.50
C SER A 54 3.10 -4.74 -20.31
N LYS A 55 3.76 -3.60 -20.43
CA LYS A 55 4.49 -2.95 -19.34
C LYS A 55 3.55 -2.48 -18.25
N GLU A 56 2.39 -1.97 -18.62
CA GLU A 56 1.33 -1.53 -17.72
C GLU A 56 0.79 -2.70 -16.88
N ALA A 57 0.54 -3.85 -17.49
CA ALA A 57 0.08 -5.05 -16.79
C ALA A 57 1.16 -5.62 -15.85
N LEU A 58 2.43 -5.53 -16.25
CA LEU A 58 3.56 -5.89 -15.38
C LEU A 58 3.69 -4.92 -14.21
N TRP A 59 3.53 -3.61 -14.44
CA TRP A 59 3.49 -2.58 -13.39
C TRP A 59 2.35 -2.84 -12.41
N GLY A 60 1.13 -3.13 -12.89
CA GLY A 60 0.01 -3.55 -12.06
C GLY A 60 0.31 -4.78 -11.20
N SER A 61 1.03 -5.76 -11.76
CA SER A 61 1.46 -6.96 -11.02
C SER A 61 2.48 -6.64 -9.92
N VAL A 62 3.37 -5.67 -10.13
CA VAL A 62 4.30 -5.18 -9.11
C VAL A 62 3.55 -4.45 -8.00
N LYS A 63 2.62 -3.54 -8.34
CA LYS A 63 1.77 -2.85 -7.37
C LYS A 63 1.01 -3.85 -6.51
N ARG A 64 0.32 -4.81 -7.13
CA ARG A 64 -0.39 -5.88 -6.41
C ARG A 64 0.52 -6.62 -5.42
N ARG A 65 1.70 -7.06 -5.85
CA ARG A 65 2.66 -7.76 -4.99
C ARG A 65 3.08 -6.94 -3.78
N CYS A 66 3.26 -5.63 -3.94
CA CYS A 66 3.67 -4.74 -2.84
C CYS A 66 2.57 -4.55 -1.78
N PHE A 67 1.31 -4.59 -2.18
CA PHE A 67 0.18 -4.34 -1.28
C PHE A 67 -0.56 -5.60 -0.81
N GLU A 68 -0.30 -6.77 -1.40
CA GLU A 68 -1.10 -7.99 -1.15
C GLU A 68 -1.08 -8.43 0.32
N ALA A 69 0.10 -8.45 0.96
CA ALA A 69 0.22 -8.84 2.36
C ALA A 69 -0.52 -7.86 3.29
N TYR A 70 -0.40 -6.57 3.04
CA TYR A 70 -1.14 -5.53 3.75
C TYR A 70 -2.65 -5.67 3.57
N HIS A 71 -3.10 -5.84 2.33
CA HIS A 71 -4.51 -6.05 2.01
C HIS A 71 -5.08 -7.23 2.78
N GLN A 72 -4.40 -8.38 2.75
CA GLN A 72 -4.84 -9.58 3.47
C GLN A 72 -4.96 -9.35 4.98
N GLN A 73 -3.99 -8.67 5.60
CA GLN A 73 -4.03 -8.34 7.03
C GLN A 73 -5.21 -7.41 7.37
N GLN A 74 -5.45 -6.38 6.55
CA GLN A 74 -6.57 -5.45 6.76
C GLN A 74 -7.92 -6.14 6.59
N VAL A 75 -8.09 -6.92 5.54
CA VAL A 75 -9.32 -7.68 5.32
C VAL A 75 -9.57 -8.64 6.48
N GLN A 76 -8.55 -9.34 6.95
CA GLN A 76 -8.68 -10.25 8.09
C GLN A 76 -9.07 -9.53 9.39
N LEU A 77 -8.51 -8.34 9.64
CA LEU A 77 -8.85 -7.52 10.81
C LEU A 77 -10.29 -7.01 10.75
N LEU A 78 -10.73 -6.56 9.56
CA LEU A 78 -11.99 -5.85 9.36
C LEU A 78 -13.15 -6.78 8.94
N ALA A 79 -12.86 -8.03 8.54
CA ALA A 79 -13.86 -8.96 8.06
C ALA A 79 -14.88 -9.36 9.15
N GLY A 80 -16.13 -9.02 8.91
CA GLY A 80 -17.27 -9.48 9.73
C GLY A 80 -17.38 -8.86 11.12
N GLN A 81 -16.57 -7.83 11.42
CA GLN A 81 -16.66 -7.10 12.70
C GLN A 81 -16.94 -5.62 12.43
N PRO A 82 -17.80 -4.99 13.27
CA PRO A 82 -17.97 -3.54 13.20
C PRO A 82 -16.65 -2.85 13.52
N LEU A 83 -16.36 -1.76 12.83
CA LEU A 83 -15.22 -0.91 13.15
C LEU A 83 -15.46 -0.30 14.54
N THR A 84 -14.52 -0.51 15.43
CA THR A 84 -14.48 0.09 16.76
C THR A 84 -13.23 0.96 16.89
N PRO A 85 -13.13 1.87 17.87
CA PRO A 85 -11.87 2.59 18.13
C PRO A 85 -10.66 1.65 18.24
N LYS A 86 -10.84 0.50 18.89
CA LYS A 86 -9.79 -0.51 19.05
C LYS A 86 -9.35 -1.13 17.72
N THR A 87 -10.29 -1.53 16.86
CA THR A 87 -9.97 -2.12 15.55
C THR A 87 -9.44 -1.07 14.59
N ALA A 88 -9.91 0.18 14.66
CA ALA A 88 -9.37 1.29 13.88
C ALA A 88 -7.91 1.60 14.27
N LYS A 89 -7.59 1.62 15.57
CA LYS A 89 -6.21 1.77 16.06
C LYS A 89 -5.32 0.61 15.60
N ALA A 90 -5.82 -0.61 15.64
CA ALA A 90 -5.09 -1.79 15.15
C ALA A 90 -4.84 -1.71 13.63
N SER A 91 -5.82 -1.24 12.85
CA SER A 91 -5.67 -0.98 11.41
C SER A 91 -4.57 0.07 11.13
N MET A 92 -4.56 1.18 11.90
CA MET A 92 -3.52 2.21 11.83
C MET A 92 -2.12 1.62 12.09
N ARG A 93 -1.98 0.79 13.11
CA ARG A 93 -0.73 0.12 13.47
C ARG A 93 -0.25 -0.84 12.36
N ILE A 94 -1.14 -1.67 11.82
CA ILE A 94 -0.83 -2.59 10.71
C ILE A 94 -0.31 -1.81 9.50
N TYR A 95 -0.93 -0.68 9.17
CA TYR A 95 -0.50 0.14 8.05
C TYR A 95 0.88 0.76 8.29
N TYR A 96 1.09 1.32 9.48
CA TYR A 96 2.38 1.88 9.86
C TYR A 96 3.50 0.83 9.80
N GLU A 97 3.28 -0.36 10.40
CA GLU A 97 4.24 -1.45 10.40
C GLU A 97 4.54 -1.95 8.99
N HIS A 98 3.51 -2.07 8.14
CA HIS A 98 3.69 -2.44 6.75
C HIS A 98 4.63 -1.46 6.01
N LEU A 99 4.44 -0.17 6.15
CA LEU A 99 5.28 0.84 5.51
C LEU A 99 6.71 0.88 6.12
N ARG A 100 6.83 0.72 7.43
CA ARG A 100 8.12 0.66 8.13
C ARG A 100 8.96 -0.54 7.67
N ASP A 101 8.33 -1.71 7.60
CA ASP A 101 9.02 -2.96 7.28
C ASP A 101 9.23 -3.14 5.76
N ASN A 102 8.54 -2.35 4.95
CA ASN A 102 8.60 -2.38 3.49
C ASN A 102 8.83 -0.97 2.90
N PRO A 103 9.99 -0.35 3.11
CA PRO A 103 10.26 1.01 2.64
C PRO A 103 10.16 1.16 1.12
N GLN A 104 10.28 0.06 0.37
CA GLN A 104 10.04 0.02 -1.07
C GLN A 104 8.59 0.36 -1.45
N VAL A 105 7.61 0.12 -0.57
CA VAL A 105 6.21 0.48 -0.81
C VAL A 105 6.02 1.98 -0.83
N LEU A 106 6.65 2.71 0.11
CA LEU A 106 6.67 4.17 0.11
C LEU A 106 7.25 4.71 -1.19
N ARG A 107 8.39 4.15 -1.63
CA ARG A 107 9.02 4.56 -2.89
C ARG A 107 8.10 4.32 -4.09
N LEU A 108 7.39 3.20 -4.11
CA LEU A 108 6.37 2.90 -5.11
C LEU A 108 5.26 3.95 -5.11
N MET A 109 4.72 4.30 -3.94
CA MET A 109 3.68 5.32 -3.80
C MET A 109 4.13 6.69 -4.31
N TRP A 110 5.38 7.08 -4.03
CA TRP A 110 5.94 8.33 -4.58
C TRP A 110 6.04 8.30 -6.11
N TRP A 111 6.47 7.18 -6.70
CA TRP A 111 6.48 7.04 -8.16
C TRP A 111 5.08 7.11 -8.74
N MET A 112 4.09 6.45 -8.14
CA MET A 112 2.70 6.53 -8.58
C MET A 112 2.19 7.97 -8.57
N LEU A 113 2.47 8.73 -7.51
CA LEU A 113 2.10 10.14 -7.40
C LEU A 113 2.78 11.00 -8.49
N LEU A 114 4.08 10.82 -8.71
CA LEU A 114 4.86 11.59 -9.69
C LEU A 114 4.48 11.28 -11.13
N ASP A 115 4.16 10.02 -11.44
CA ASP A 115 3.75 9.57 -12.77
C ASP A 115 2.25 9.86 -13.05
N GLY A 116 1.51 10.40 -12.08
CA GLY A 116 0.06 10.63 -12.19
C GLY A 116 -0.74 9.32 -12.26
N ASP A 117 -0.15 8.22 -11.78
CA ASP A 117 -0.80 6.91 -11.68
C ASP A 117 -1.68 6.93 -10.43
N ASP A 118 -3.00 6.98 -10.61
CA ASP A 118 -3.92 6.99 -9.49
C ASP A 118 -4.06 5.58 -8.85
N ASP A 119 -4.35 5.55 -7.54
CA ASP A 119 -4.50 4.30 -6.78
C ASP A 119 -5.65 3.43 -7.29
N ARG A 120 -6.59 3.98 -8.09
CA ARG A 120 -7.69 3.23 -8.70
C ARG A 120 -7.20 2.18 -9.69
N SER A 121 -6.01 2.33 -10.23
CA SER A 121 -5.36 1.30 -11.05
C SER A 121 -4.83 0.11 -10.22
N ASN A 122 -4.78 0.25 -8.90
CA ASN A 122 -4.45 -0.83 -7.96
C ASN A 122 -5.73 -1.33 -7.28
N GLU A 123 -6.31 -2.40 -7.80
CA GLU A 123 -7.57 -2.99 -7.32
C GLU A 123 -7.57 -3.24 -5.81
N LEU A 124 -6.45 -3.68 -5.22
CA LEU A 124 -6.35 -3.96 -3.78
C LEU A 124 -6.44 -2.69 -2.93
N VAL A 125 -5.82 -1.60 -3.39
CA VAL A 125 -5.87 -0.31 -2.69
C VAL A 125 -7.27 0.30 -2.81
N ALA A 126 -7.88 0.22 -4.01
CA ALA A 126 -9.25 0.69 -4.24
C ALA A 126 -10.25 -0.08 -3.36
N GLU A 127 -10.16 -1.42 -3.30
CA GLU A 127 -11.01 -2.26 -2.46
C GLU A 127 -10.91 -1.89 -0.97
N LEU A 128 -9.70 -1.67 -0.45
CA LEU A 128 -9.51 -1.22 0.94
C LEU A 128 -10.06 0.19 1.18
N GLY A 129 -9.91 1.08 0.20
CA GLY A 129 -10.47 2.43 0.24
C GLY A 129 -12.00 2.39 0.35
N ASP A 130 -12.64 1.63 -0.52
CA ASP A 130 -14.09 1.47 -0.55
C ASP A 130 -14.61 0.84 0.76
N LEU A 131 -13.93 -0.20 1.25
CA LEU A 131 -14.26 -0.83 2.53
C LEU A 131 -14.14 0.15 3.70
N GLY A 132 -13.06 0.93 3.76
CA GLY A 132 -12.85 1.93 4.82
C GLY A 132 -13.92 3.04 4.80
N VAL A 133 -14.25 3.55 3.62
CA VAL A 133 -15.31 4.57 3.44
C VAL A 133 -16.67 4.03 3.88
N GLU A 134 -17.01 2.80 3.50
CA GLU A 134 -18.28 2.18 3.86
C GLU A 134 -18.41 1.96 5.38
N GLN A 135 -17.35 1.51 6.03
CA GLN A 135 -17.34 1.35 7.49
C GLN A 135 -17.46 2.67 8.22
N ILE A 136 -16.77 3.73 7.78
CA ILE A 136 -16.88 5.08 8.35
C ILE A 136 -18.32 5.58 8.21
N ARG A 137 -18.96 5.41 7.05
CA ARG A 137 -20.36 5.79 6.81
C ARG A 137 -21.29 5.08 7.77
N GLY A 138 -21.13 3.77 7.95
CA GLY A 138 -21.94 3.01 8.91
C GLY A 138 -21.79 3.49 10.35
N LEU A 139 -20.60 3.92 10.77
CA LEU A 139 -20.37 4.51 12.09
C LEU A 139 -20.95 5.93 12.24
N GLN A 140 -20.98 6.71 11.17
CA GLN A 140 -21.65 8.01 11.16
C GLN A 140 -23.17 7.85 11.32
N GLU A 141 -23.79 6.89 10.67
CA GLU A 141 -25.20 6.54 10.81
C GLU A 141 -25.56 6.09 12.24
N GLN A 142 -24.62 5.44 12.93
CA GLN A 142 -24.76 5.02 14.33
C GLN A 142 -24.45 6.13 15.34
N GLY A 143 -23.97 7.29 14.90
CA GLY A 143 -23.57 8.41 15.77
C GLY A 143 -22.26 8.18 16.53
N VAL A 144 -21.48 7.17 16.17
CA VAL A 144 -20.17 6.86 16.79
C VAL A 144 -19.07 7.80 16.26
N ILE A 145 -19.13 8.11 14.97
CA ILE A 145 -18.26 9.07 14.30
C ILE A 145 -19.06 10.32 13.90
N ARG A 146 -18.44 11.48 14.01
CA ARG A 146 -19.05 12.75 13.59
C ARG A 146 -19.50 12.73 12.13
N ALA A 147 -20.70 13.22 11.85
CA ALA A 147 -21.34 13.16 10.52
C ALA A 147 -21.16 14.43 9.68
N ASP A 148 -20.50 15.46 10.20
CA ASP A 148 -20.25 16.73 9.51
C ASP A 148 -19.05 16.69 8.56
N LEU A 149 -18.26 15.61 8.58
CA LEU A 149 -17.14 15.36 7.65
C LEU A 149 -17.51 14.24 6.68
N LYS A 150 -16.98 14.34 5.45
CA LYS A 150 -17.14 13.27 4.47
C LYS A 150 -16.30 12.04 4.87
N PRO A 151 -16.82 10.81 4.70
CA PRO A 151 -16.08 9.58 5.01
C PRO A 151 -14.71 9.51 4.32
N GLU A 152 -14.63 9.97 3.06
CA GLU A 152 -13.40 9.99 2.28
C GLU A 152 -12.35 10.93 2.89
N SER A 153 -12.79 12.07 3.47
CA SER A 153 -11.89 13.02 4.15
C SER A 153 -11.36 12.42 5.46
N ILE A 154 -12.20 11.71 6.19
CA ILE A 154 -11.82 11.02 7.43
C ILE A 154 -10.77 9.94 7.10
N LEU A 155 -11.02 9.11 6.08
CA LEU A 155 -10.07 8.08 5.65
C LEU A 155 -8.75 8.69 5.17
N SER A 156 -8.80 9.77 4.38
CA SER A 156 -7.59 10.47 3.93
C SER A 156 -6.78 11.04 5.09
N GLY A 157 -7.43 11.59 6.12
CA GLY A 157 -6.77 12.05 7.34
C GLY A 157 -6.10 10.92 8.11
N PHE A 158 -6.78 9.76 8.22
CA PHE A 158 -6.23 8.55 8.82
C PHE A 158 -4.95 8.08 8.14
N LEU A 159 -4.96 7.97 6.81
CA LEU A 159 -3.79 7.57 6.03
C LEU A 159 -2.69 8.63 6.09
N GLY A 160 -3.07 9.92 6.02
CA GLY A 160 -2.15 11.05 6.04
C GLY A 160 -1.33 11.14 7.33
N LEU A 161 -1.92 10.83 8.48
CA LEU A 161 -1.20 10.77 9.76
C LEU A 161 -0.09 9.71 9.74
N ILE A 162 -0.34 8.57 9.10
CA ILE A 162 0.69 7.52 8.98
C ILE A 162 1.76 7.92 7.96
N HIS A 163 1.39 8.49 6.82
CA HIS A 163 2.36 8.96 5.83
C HIS A 163 3.29 10.02 6.40
N ALA A 164 2.79 10.91 7.28
CA ALA A 164 3.58 11.95 7.92
C ALA A 164 4.79 11.38 8.71
N ALA A 165 4.66 10.19 9.30
CA ALA A 165 5.76 9.53 9.99
C ALA A 165 6.97 9.27 9.08
N PHE A 166 6.74 9.06 7.81
CA PHE A 166 7.77 8.71 6.82
C PHE A 166 8.23 9.91 5.99
N THR A 167 7.38 10.92 5.81
CA THR A 167 7.73 12.15 5.09
C THR A 167 8.45 13.16 5.99
N GLU A 168 8.05 13.22 7.25
CA GLU A 168 8.57 14.14 8.26
C GLU A 168 9.39 13.42 9.34
N GLY A 169 9.90 12.22 9.05
CA GLY A 169 10.63 11.35 9.97
C GLY A 169 11.80 12.05 10.69
N TRP A 170 12.45 13.02 10.02
CA TRP A 170 13.52 13.83 10.60
C TRP A 170 13.08 14.63 11.85
N MET A 171 11.81 15.04 11.94
CA MET A 171 11.26 15.69 13.13
C MET A 171 11.04 14.69 14.26
N ILE A 172 10.62 13.48 13.92
CA ILE A 172 10.35 12.41 14.87
C ILE A 172 11.64 11.92 15.50
N GLU A 173 12.65 11.61 14.69
CA GLU A 173 13.97 11.15 15.14
C GLU A 173 14.69 12.16 16.06
N ARG A 174 14.57 13.45 15.77
CA ARG A 174 15.20 14.51 16.58
C ARG A 174 14.57 14.71 17.96
N ARG A 175 13.37 14.16 18.20
CA ARG A 175 12.59 14.38 19.43
C ARG A 175 12.41 13.13 20.27
N ASP A 176 13.19 12.10 20.00
CA ASP A 176 13.15 10.79 20.70
C ASP A 176 11.74 10.15 20.72
N ILE A 177 10.92 10.44 19.69
CA ILE A 177 9.62 9.80 19.53
C ILE A 177 9.87 8.40 18.97
N THR A 178 9.51 7.39 19.75
CA THR A 178 9.60 6.00 19.28
C THR A 178 8.55 5.71 18.20
N PRO A 179 8.79 4.77 17.30
CA PRO A 179 7.80 4.34 16.30
C PRO A 179 6.44 4.00 16.91
N ASP A 180 6.43 3.27 18.03
CA ASP A 180 5.18 2.94 18.73
C ASP A 180 4.54 4.17 19.36
N GLY A 181 5.33 5.06 19.96
CA GLY A 181 4.86 6.33 20.52
C GLY A 181 4.19 7.21 19.46
N TYR A 182 4.76 7.26 18.25
CA TYR A 182 4.14 8.01 17.15
C TYR A 182 2.75 7.50 16.79
N VAL A 183 2.59 6.18 16.65
CA VAL A 183 1.28 5.58 16.31
C VAL A 183 0.25 5.87 17.39
N ASP A 184 0.65 5.83 18.66
CA ASP A 184 -0.24 6.12 19.78
C ASP A 184 -0.67 7.60 19.82
N GLU A 185 0.24 8.54 19.57
CA GLU A 185 -0.07 9.98 19.48
C GLU A 185 -0.93 10.29 18.23
N ALA A 186 -0.59 9.72 17.07
CA ALA A 186 -1.38 9.86 15.84
C ALA A 186 -2.81 9.33 16.03
N TRP A 187 -2.93 8.21 16.73
CA TRP A 187 -4.25 7.68 17.10
C TRP A 187 -5.02 8.63 18.02
N GLN A 188 -4.39 9.19 19.06
CA GLN A 188 -5.05 10.15 19.97
C GLN A 188 -5.55 11.38 19.21
N MET A 189 -4.73 11.95 18.33
CA MET A 189 -5.13 13.08 17.48
C MET A 189 -6.33 12.71 16.59
N PHE A 190 -6.26 11.57 15.93
CA PHE A 190 -7.33 11.11 15.04
C PHE A 190 -8.62 10.83 15.81
N ALA A 191 -8.54 10.06 16.89
CA ALA A 191 -9.71 9.65 17.66
C ALA A 191 -10.44 10.86 18.26
N SER A 192 -9.72 11.80 18.86
CA SER A 192 -10.32 13.01 19.42
C SER A 192 -10.95 13.95 18.37
N ALA A 193 -10.50 13.88 17.13
CA ALA A 193 -11.07 14.67 16.04
C ALA A 193 -12.30 14.03 15.38
N VAL A 194 -12.43 12.71 15.45
CA VAL A 194 -13.36 11.95 14.60
C VAL A 194 -14.45 11.24 15.41
N PHE A 195 -14.13 10.64 16.56
CA PHE A 195 -15.11 9.94 17.39
C PHE A 195 -15.89 10.93 18.24
N VAL A 196 -17.20 10.68 18.43
CA VAL A 196 -18.08 11.50 19.28
C VAL A 196 -17.74 11.28 20.75
N ASP A 197 -17.43 10.04 21.14
CA ASP A 197 -16.85 9.67 22.42
C ASP A 197 -15.61 8.80 22.18
N PRO A 198 -14.41 9.35 22.32
CA PRO A 198 -13.17 8.61 22.08
C PRO A 198 -12.78 7.64 23.19
N SER A 199 -13.58 7.51 24.25
CA SER A 199 -13.27 6.75 25.49
C SER A 199 -13.60 5.27 25.42
N ASP A 200 -14.25 4.79 24.35
CA ASP A 200 -14.68 3.39 24.16
C ASP A 200 -13.69 2.52 23.38
#